data_d5bb593ad1278a00644281faed0008be
#
_entry.id   d5bb593ad1278a00644281faed0008be
#
_cell.length_a   1.000
_cell.length_b   1.000
_cell.length_c   1.000
_cell.angle_alpha   90.00
_cell.angle_beta   90.00
_cell.angle_gamma   90.00
#
_symmetry.space_group_name_H-M   'P 1'
#
loop_
_entity.id
_entity.type
_entity.pdbx_description
1 polymer ?
#
loop_
_entity_poly.entity_id
_entity_poly.type
_entity_poly.pdbx_seq_one_letter_code
_entity_poly.pdbx_strand_id
1 'polypeptide(L)'
;DYRQFIDYYEMGVKVNDSMLIKLHDDINNTYNQYYSTDTNVLNTEIENTYFKLNIKQEDFIPMKKDVLIRRYTFTNYNKIDLDVKFLINSKLFSNLNNMVGVRICDNAMIQYSHDFAMTTFSNMPIYSYQLNNVEANISSGVINDKDYIAMSNQSAIAYDLGILKPGETKEFNI
;
A
#
# COMPACT_ATOMS: atom_id res chain seq x y z
N ASP A 1 -3.84 -28.80 1.43
CA ASP A 1 -4.95 -27.88 1.21
C ASP A 1 -4.38 -26.47 1.13
N TYR A 2 -4.53 -25.83 -0.02
CA TYR A 2 -4.19 -24.41 -0.18
C TYR A 2 -5.35 -23.59 0.35
N ARG A 3 -5.11 -22.77 1.39
CA ARG A 3 -6.09 -21.83 1.90
C ARG A 3 -5.77 -20.44 1.36
N GLN A 4 -6.74 -19.78 0.76
CA GLN A 4 -6.63 -18.39 0.38
C GLN A 4 -7.07 -17.54 1.57
N PHE A 5 -6.19 -16.69 2.09
CA PHE A 5 -6.47 -15.78 3.18
C PHE A 5 -6.71 -14.35 2.70
N ILE A 6 -6.05 -13.95 1.64
CA ILE A 6 -6.11 -12.60 1.08
C ILE A 6 -6.80 -12.68 -0.28
N ASP A 7 -7.84 -11.87 -0.48
CA ASP A 7 -8.51 -11.72 -1.77
C ASP A 7 -7.68 -10.80 -2.67
N TYR A 8 -7.35 -9.60 -2.15
CA TYR A 8 -6.39 -8.72 -2.79
C TYR A 8 -5.64 -7.84 -1.78
N TYR A 9 -4.48 -7.36 -2.22
CA TYR A 9 -3.64 -6.39 -1.53
C TYR A 9 -3.07 -5.44 -2.58
N GLU A 10 -3.74 -4.31 -2.77
CA GLU A 10 -3.44 -3.34 -3.81
C GLU A 10 -2.77 -2.12 -3.23
N MET A 11 -1.80 -1.58 -3.96
CA MET A 11 -1.13 -0.34 -3.62
C MET A 11 -1.39 0.71 -4.70
N GLY A 12 -1.45 1.95 -4.26
CA GLY A 12 -1.62 3.09 -5.15
C GLY A 12 -1.01 4.36 -4.59
N VAL A 13 -0.89 5.35 -5.44
CA VAL A 13 -0.45 6.69 -5.07
C VAL A 13 -1.48 7.72 -5.49
N LYS A 14 -1.68 8.72 -4.64
CA LYS A 14 -2.37 9.95 -4.99
C LYS A 14 -1.33 11.03 -5.14
N VAL A 15 -1.32 11.71 -6.28
CA VAL A 15 -0.39 12.79 -6.57
C VAL A 15 -1.19 14.07 -6.75
N ASN A 16 -0.95 15.06 -5.90
CA ASN A 16 -1.73 16.29 -5.87
C ASN A 16 -3.25 15.98 -5.74
N ASP A 17 -4.06 16.59 -6.59
CA ASP A 17 -5.51 16.37 -6.64
C ASP A 17 -5.95 15.26 -7.61
N SER A 18 -5.03 14.38 -8.03
CA SER A 18 -5.37 13.27 -8.92
C SER A 18 -6.32 12.25 -8.27
N MET A 19 -6.93 11.42 -9.11
CA MET A 19 -7.49 10.15 -8.66
C MET A 19 -6.37 9.20 -8.20
N LEU A 20 -6.71 8.15 -7.48
CA LEU A 20 -5.74 7.13 -7.09
C LEU A 20 -5.15 6.45 -8.33
N ILE A 21 -3.83 6.45 -8.41
CA ILE A 21 -3.04 5.76 -9.45
C ILE A 21 -2.66 4.40 -8.86
N LYS A 22 -3.21 3.31 -9.41
CA LYS A 22 -2.83 1.96 -9.00
C LYS A 22 -1.41 1.65 -9.44
N LEU A 23 -0.57 1.13 -8.56
CA LEU A 23 0.82 0.84 -8.92
C LEU A 23 0.94 -0.27 -9.95
N HIS A 24 0.02 -1.23 -9.98
CA HIS A 24 0.09 -2.41 -10.85
C HIS A 24 -0.75 -2.31 -12.14
N ASP A 25 -1.60 -1.29 -12.28
CA ASP A 25 -2.57 -1.22 -13.37
C ASP A 25 -2.95 0.24 -13.68
N ASP A 26 -1.99 1.03 -14.15
CA ASP A 26 -2.24 2.38 -14.66
C ASP A 26 -1.62 2.54 -16.05
N ILE A 27 -2.38 3.14 -16.96
CA ILE A 27 -1.97 3.32 -18.37
C ILE A 27 -0.71 4.18 -18.52
N ASN A 28 -0.43 5.03 -17.54
CA ASN A 28 0.76 5.90 -17.54
C ASN A 28 1.96 5.26 -16.85
N ASN A 29 1.83 4.05 -16.33
CA ASN A 29 2.92 3.36 -15.67
C ASN A 29 3.70 2.49 -16.65
N THR A 30 5.01 2.55 -16.56
CA THR A 30 5.92 1.56 -17.15
C THR A 30 6.59 0.77 -16.04
N TYR A 31 6.96 -0.49 -16.32
CA TYR A 31 7.45 -1.43 -15.31
C TYR A 31 8.74 -2.09 -15.75
N ASN A 32 9.66 -2.22 -14.81
CA ASN A 32 10.84 -3.06 -14.93
C ASN A 32 10.98 -3.88 -13.65
N GLN A 33 11.13 -5.20 -13.78
CA GLN A 33 11.21 -6.10 -12.62
C GLN A 33 12.41 -7.05 -12.75
N TYR A 34 13.19 -7.16 -11.67
CA TYR A 34 14.37 -8.02 -11.64
C TYR A 34 14.74 -8.40 -10.20
N TYR A 35 15.45 -9.52 -10.05
CA TYR A 35 16.07 -9.89 -8.79
C TYR A 35 17.45 -9.23 -8.65
N SER A 36 17.78 -8.76 -7.45
CA SER A 36 19.15 -8.35 -7.13
C SER A 36 20.07 -9.56 -7.19
N THR A 37 21.28 -9.38 -7.73
CA THR A 37 22.26 -10.45 -7.87
C THR A 37 22.55 -11.11 -6.52
N ASP A 38 22.52 -12.45 -6.51
CA ASP A 38 22.80 -13.31 -5.36
C ASP A 38 21.92 -13.05 -4.12
N THR A 39 20.70 -12.52 -4.32
CA THR A 39 19.75 -12.27 -3.25
C THR A 39 18.34 -12.74 -3.61
N ASN A 40 17.44 -12.76 -2.60
CA ASN A 40 16.00 -12.97 -2.81
C ASN A 40 15.21 -11.65 -2.83
N VAL A 41 15.89 -10.52 -3.06
CA VAL A 41 15.24 -9.21 -3.16
C VAL A 41 14.70 -9.02 -4.57
N LEU A 42 13.38 -8.91 -4.68
CA LEU A 42 12.70 -8.57 -5.91
C LEU A 42 12.59 -7.05 -6.01
N ASN A 43 13.14 -6.48 -7.07
CA ASN A 43 13.01 -5.06 -7.39
C ASN A 43 11.92 -4.88 -8.43
N THR A 44 11.05 -3.92 -8.21
CA THR A 44 10.06 -3.43 -9.18
C THR A 44 10.22 -1.92 -9.31
N GLU A 45 10.62 -1.48 -10.49
CA GLU A 45 10.72 -0.06 -10.84
C GLU A 45 9.46 0.34 -11.62
N ILE A 46 8.78 1.37 -11.15
CA ILE A 46 7.56 1.88 -11.73
C ILE A 46 7.82 3.35 -12.08
N GLU A 47 7.67 3.71 -13.33
CA GLU A 47 7.71 5.10 -13.77
C GLU A 47 6.32 5.53 -14.21
N ASN A 48 5.73 6.46 -13.48
CA ASN A 48 4.53 7.14 -13.93
C ASN A 48 4.93 8.30 -14.86
N THR A 49 4.69 8.12 -16.15
CA THR A 49 5.14 9.06 -17.21
C THR A 49 4.40 10.38 -17.17
N TYR A 50 3.15 10.41 -16.69
CA TYR A 50 2.35 11.63 -16.58
C TYR A 50 2.87 12.57 -15.51
N PHE A 51 3.10 12.06 -14.29
CA PHE A 51 3.63 12.85 -13.19
C PHE A 51 5.16 12.87 -13.14
N LYS A 52 5.84 12.07 -13.96
CA LYS A 52 7.31 11.84 -13.88
C LYS A 52 7.76 11.47 -12.47
N LEU A 53 6.96 10.62 -11.84
CA LEU A 53 7.23 10.06 -10.53
C LEU A 53 7.80 8.65 -10.73
N ASN A 54 9.01 8.44 -10.25
CA ASN A 54 9.61 7.10 -10.19
C ASN A 54 9.37 6.49 -8.82
N ILE A 55 8.99 5.23 -8.78
CA ILE A 55 8.73 4.45 -7.57
C ILE A 55 9.54 3.16 -7.70
N LYS A 56 10.52 2.99 -6.83
CA LYS A 56 11.22 1.72 -6.68
C LYS A 56 10.63 0.98 -5.50
N GLN A 57 10.23 -0.26 -5.72
CA GLN A 57 9.78 -1.21 -4.70
C GLN A 57 10.80 -2.34 -4.60
N GLU A 58 11.23 -2.65 -3.39
CA GLU A 58 12.11 -3.77 -3.07
C GLU A 58 11.37 -4.69 -2.10
N ASP A 59 11.08 -5.91 -2.55
CA ASP A 59 10.38 -6.91 -1.76
C ASP A 59 11.33 -8.01 -1.31
N PHE A 60 11.31 -8.36 -0.02
CA PHE A 60 12.04 -9.52 0.47
C PHE A 60 11.39 -10.17 1.70
N ILE A 61 11.59 -11.46 1.83
CA ILE A 61 11.11 -12.24 2.96
C ILE A 61 12.34 -12.72 3.74
N PRO A 62 12.53 -12.29 5.00
CA PRO A 62 13.59 -12.79 5.86
C PRO A 62 13.42 -14.29 6.12
N MET A 63 14.53 -15.03 6.12
CA MET A 63 14.50 -16.47 6.40
C MET A 63 13.86 -16.77 7.76
N LYS A 64 12.97 -17.77 7.80
CA LYS A 64 12.28 -18.25 9.01
C LYS A 64 11.39 -17.20 9.69
N LYS A 65 10.87 -16.24 8.94
CA LYS A 65 9.92 -15.22 9.42
C LYS A 65 8.73 -15.16 8.49
N ASP A 66 7.54 -15.10 9.04
CA ASP A 66 6.29 -14.88 8.31
C ASP A 66 6.05 -13.37 8.11
N VAL A 67 7.03 -12.71 7.49
CA VAL A 67 7.03 -11.26 7.26
C VAL A 67 7.49 -10.99 5.84
N LEU A 68 6.70 -10.23 5.10
CA LEU A 68 7.13 -9.60 3.85
C LEU A 68 7.54 -8.16 4.17
N ILE A 69 8.76 -7.79 3.85
CA ILE A 69 9.24 -6.42 3.98
C ILE A 69 9.25 -5.79 2.59
N ARG A 70 8.66 -4.60 2.50
CA ARG A 70 8.65 -3.78 1.30
C ARG A 70 9.29 -2.44 1.59
N ARG A 71 10.33 -2.11 0.84
CA ARG A 71 10.93 -0.78 0.82
C ARG A 71 10.44 -0.05 -0.41
N TYR A 72 9.97 1.16 -0.22
CA TYR A 72 9.59 2.06 -1.29
C TYR A 72 10.51 3.28 -1.32
N THR A 73 10.96 3.63 -2.53
CA THR A 73 11.72 4.85 -2.81
C THR A 73 10.98 5.64 -3.87
N PHE A 74 10.56 6.85 -3.55
CA PHE A 74 9.85 7.76 -4.46
C PHE A 74 10.79 8.87 -4.89
N THR A 75 10.92 9.10 -6.19
CA THR A 75 11.75 10.19 -6.75
C THR A 75 10.92 11.04 -7.69
N ASN A 76 10.88 12.34 -7.43
CA ASN A 76 10.21 13.32 -8.28
C ASN A 76 11.15 13.78 -9.42
N TYR A 77 10.93 13.30 -10.62
CA TYR A 77 11.61 13.77 -11.85
C TYR A 77 10.85 14.87 -12.58
N ASN A 78 9.72 15.34 -12.04
CA ASN A 78 9.02 16.48 -12.57
C ASN A 78 9.76 17.80 -12.28
N LYS A 79 9.34 18.89 -12.93
CA LYS A 79 9.85 20.25 -12.69
C LYS A 79 9.04 21.02 -11.65
N ILE A 80 7.97 20.43 -11.12
CA ILE A 80 7.08 21.00 -10.11
C ILE A 80 7.08 20.14 -8.87
N ASP A 81 6.66 20.72 -7.77
CA ASP A 81 6.43 20.00 -6.51
C ASP A 81 5.27 19.01 -6.67
N LEU A 82 5.42 17.83 -6.08
CA LEU A 82 4.39 16.78 -6.05
C LEU A 82 4.01 16.49 -4.60
N ASP A 83 2.75 16.72 -4.22
CA ASP A 83 2.19 16.20 -2.96
C ASP A 83 1.81 14.72 -3.17
N VAL A 84 2.46 13.83 -2.43
CA VAL A 84 2.34 12.38 -2.66
C VAL A 84 1.81 11.68 -1.42
N LYS A 85 0.72 10.93 -1.60
CA LYS A 85 0.19 10.03 -0.59
C LYS A 85 0.21 8.60 -1.13
N PHE A 86 0.66 7.69 -0.30
CA PHE A 86 0.69 6.26 -0.62
C PHE A 86 -0.47 5.56 0.08
N LEU A 87 -1.21 4.74 -0.65
CA LEU A 87 -2.38 4.03 -0.14
C LEU A 87 -2.22 2.52 -0.32
N ILE A 88 -2.72 1.79 0.67
CA ILE A 88 -2.89 0.34 0.62
C ILE A 88 -4.37 0.05 0.77
N ASN A 89 -4.93 -0.71 -0.17
CA ASN A 89 -6.28 -1.26 -0.13
C ASN A 89 -6.19 -2.76 -0.04
N SER A 90 -6.72 -3.32 1.01
CA SER A 90 -6.58 -4.74 1.33
C SER A 90 -7.93 -5.36 1.66
N LYS A 91 -8.13 -6.59 1.15
CA LYS A 91 -9.32 -7.38 1.44
C LYS A 91 -8.94 -8.80 1.80
N LEU A 92 -9.41 -9.25 2.96
CA LEU A 92 -9.30 -10.65 3.33
C LEU A 92 -10.35 -11.47 2.58
N PHE A 93 -9.97 -12.68 2.19
CA PHE A 93 -10.93 -13.64 1.69
C PHE A 93 -11.87 -14.04 2.82
N SER A 94 -13.15 -13.85 2.60
CA SER A 94 -14.19 -14.28 3.55
C SER A 94 -15.25 -15.09 2.83
N ASN A 95 -15.64 -16.21 3.41
CA ASN A 95 -16.83 -16.92 3.04
C ASN A 95 -17.92 -16.66 4.11
N LEU A 96 -19.13 -17.09 3.85
CA LEU A 96 -20.28 -16.85 4.73
C LEU A 96 -20.12 -17.39 6.16
N ASN A 97 -19.13 -18.24 6.41
CA ASN A 97 -18.89 -18.88 7.69
C ASN A 97 -17.71 -18.25 8.48
N ASN A 98 -16.98 -17.31 7.89
CA ASN A 98 -15.81 -16.72 8.53
C ASN A 98 -16.16 -15.37 9.13
N MET A 99 -15.96 -15.22 10.43
CA MET A 99 -15.93 -13.91 11.06
C MET A 99 -14.64 -13.19 10.66
N VAL A 100 -14.80 -12.02 10.09
CA VAL A 100 -13.69 -11.15 9.70
C VAL A 100 -13.79 -9.81 10.40
N GLY A 101 -12.66 -9.22 10.70
CA GLY A 101 -12.61 -7.90 11.29
C GLY A 101 -11.30 -7.19 10.98
N VAL A 102 -11.30 -5.92 11.28
CA VAL A 102 -10.13 -5.06 11.13
C VAL A 102 -10.08 -4.06 12.28
N ARG A 103 -8.89 -3.74 12.72
CA ARG A 103 -8.67 -2.68 13.69
C ARG A 103 -7.39 -1.91 13.39
N ILE A 104 -7.36 -0.64 13.82
CA ILE A 104 -6.15 0.19 13.89
C ILE A 104 -5.67 0.19 15.34
N CYS A 105 -4.40 -0.11 15.54
CA CYS A 105 -3.76 -0.16 16.85
C CYS A 105 -2.27 0.17 16.70
N ASP A 106 -1.75 1.10 17.49
CA ASP A 106 -0.32 1.41 17.58
C ASP A 106 0.37 1.59 16.21
N ASN A 107 -0.24 2.38 15.34
CA ASN A 107 0.25 2.65 13.98
C ASN A 107 0.28 1.40 13.07
N ALA A 108 -0.54 0.41 13.36
CA ALA A 108 -0.69 -0.79 12.54
C ALA A 108 -2.15 -1.02 12.18
N MET A 109 -2.38 -1.55 10.98
CA MET A 109 -3.66 -2.12 10.59
C MET A 109 -3.60 -3.63 10.78
N ILE A 110 -4.50 -4.15 11.60
CA ILE A 110 -4.62 -5.58 11.89
C ILE A 110 -5.94 -6.07 11.30
N GLN A 111 -5.84 -6.90 10.28
CA GLN A 111 -6.97 -7.61 9.69
C GLN A 111 -6.95 -9.05 10.19
N TYR A 112 -8.09 -9.58 10.57
CA TYR A 112 -8.19 -10.92 11.11
C TYR A 112 -9.42 -11.66 10.63
N SER A 113 -9.28 -12.95 10.50
CA SER A 113 -10.34 -13.90 10.21
C SER A 113 -10.08 -15.13 11.07
N HIS A 114 -11.08 -15.69 11.69
CA HIS A 114 -11.06 -16.89 12.54
C HIS A 114 -9.67 -17.38 13.05
N ASP A 115 -8.83 -17.94 12.19
CA ASP A 115 -7.53 -18.55 12.47
C ASP A 115 -6.35 -17.84 11.79
N PHE A 116 -6.59 -16.68 11.19
CA PHE A 116 -5.59 -15.91 10.46
C PHE A 116 -5.60 -14.43 10.87
N ALA A 117 -4.43 -13.86 11.00
CA ALA A 117 -4.27 -12.41 11.16
C ALA A 117 -3.15 -11.90 10.27
N MET A 118 -3.39 -10.76 9.63
CA MET A 118 -2.40 -10.02 8.86
C MET A 118 -2.24 -8.64 9.48
N THR A 119 -1.00 -8.27 9.74
CA THR A 119 -0.66 -6.93 10.26
C THR A 119 0.12 -6.17 9.21
N THR A 120 -0.38 -5.00 8.85
CA THR A 120 0.34 -4.02 8.02
C THR A 120 0.87 -2.93 8.93
N PHE A 121 2.18 -2.73 8.90
CA PHE A 121 2.89 -1.77 9.74
C PHE A 121 3.92 -1.03 8.91
N SER A 122 4.18 0.23 9.23
CA SER A 122 5.19 1.06 8.56
C SER A 122 6.04 1.83 9.57
N ASN A 123 7.24 2.20 9.15
CA ASN A 123 8.06 3.17 9.88
C ASN A 123 7.53 4.61 9.76
N MET A 124 6.52 4.83 8.91
CA MET A 124 5.77 6.09 8.84
C MET A 124 4.47 5.99 9.63
N PRO A 125 3.98 7.10 10.21
CA PRO A 125 2.66 7.11 10.85
C PRO A 125 1.55 6.94 9.81
N ILE A 126 0.49 6.24 10.21
CA ILE A 126 -0.75 6.19 9.41
C ILE A 126 -1.33 7.61 9.37
N TYR A 127 -1.49 8.15 8.17
CA TYR A 127 -2.06 9.47 7.92
C TYR A 127 -3.59 9.44 8.01
N SER A 128 -4.20 8.48 7.34
CA SER A 128 -5.64 8.24 7.38
C SER A 128 -5.95 6.77 7.10
N TYR A 129 -7.16 6.33 7.42
CA TYR A 129 -7.60 4.97 7.17
C TYR A 129 -9.12 4.92 6.94
N GLN A 130 -9.59 3.81 6.40
CA GLN A 130 -11.01 3.49 6.25
C GLN A 130 -11.23 2.00 6.43
N LEU A 131 -12.15 1.63 7.32
CA LEU A 131 -12.39 0.25 7.72
C LEU A 131 -13.68 -0.34 7.11
N ASN A 132 -14.56 0.53 6.57
CA ASN A 132 -15.80 0.14 5.92
C ASN A 132 -16.02 0.96 4.65
N ASN A 133 -16.78 0.42 3.70
CA ASN A 133 -17.19 1.10 2.46
C ASN A 133 -16.01 1.70 1.68
N VAL A 134 -14.87 1.01 1.71
CA VAL A 134 -13.62 1.49 1.08
C VAL A 134 -13.82 1.73 -0.42
N GLU A 135 -14.58 0.87 -1.10
CA GLU A 135 -14.83 0.97 -2.55
C GLU A 135 -15.42 2.32 -2.98
N ALA A 136 -16.23 2.93 -2.11
CA ALA A 136 -16.85 4.21 -2.40
C ALA A 136 -15.85 5.38 -2.51
N ASN A 137 -14.72 5.27 -1.81
CA ASN A 137 -13.77 6.38 -1.64
C ASN A 137 -12.39 6.12 -2.21
N ILE A 138 -11.98 4.85 -2.35
CA ILE A 138 -10.61 4.49 -2.70
C ILE A 138 -10.16 5.07 -4.05
N SER A 139 -11.05 5.16 -5.03
CA SER A 139 -10.74 5.69 -6.36
C SER A 139 -10.34 7.16 -6.31
N SER A 140 -10.88 7.94 -5.38
CA SER A 140 -10.48 9.34 -5.18
C SER A 140 -9.16 9.49 -4.44
N GLY A 141 -8.66 8.41 -3.80
CA GLY A 141 -7.51 8.45 -2.92
C GLY A 141 -7.75 9.25 -1.63
N VAL A 142 -9.00 9.52 -1.28
CA VAL A 142 -9.39 10.22 -0.04
C VAL A 142 -10.17 9.22 0.83
N ILE A 143 -9.52 8.77 1.89
CA ILE A 143 -10.08 7.85 2.87
C ILE A 143 -10.10 8.50 4.24
N ASN A 144 -11.16 8.31 4.98
CA ASN A 144 -11.28 8.85 6.34
C ASN A 144 -12.34 8.05 7.12
N ASP A 145 -11.95 7.55 8.27
CA ASP A 145 -12.82 6.87 9.23
C ASP A 145 -12.53 7.40 10.64
N LYS A 146 -13.49 7.23 11.52
CA LYS A 146 -13.37 7.61 12.94
C LYS A 146 -13.32 6.39 13.85
N ASP A 147 -13.79 5.25 13.37
CA ASP A 147 -13.83 4.01 14.13
C ASP A 147 -12.48 3.30 14.06
N TYR A 148 -12.01 2.79 15.18
CA TYR A 148 -10.76 2.04 15.27
C TYR A 148 -10.92 0.53 15.04
N ILE A 149 -12.16 0.05 14.95
CA ILE A 149 -12.49 -1.34 14.76
C ILE A 149 -13.76 -1.48 13.92
N ALA A 150 -13.77 -2.46 13.04
CA ALA A 150 -14.92 -2.79 12.22
C ALA A 150 -15.00 -4.30 11.95
N MET A 151 -16.23 -4.77 11.77
CA MET A 151 -16.51 -6.10 11.22
C MET A 151 -16.54 -5.98 9.69
N SER A 152 -15.35 -5.93 9.09
CA SER A 152 -15.15 -5.76 7.65
C SER A 152 -14.00 -6.61 7.16
N ASN A 153 -14.15 -7.18 5.98
CA ASN A 153 -13.07 -7.88 5.30
C ASN A 153 -12.20 -6.95 4.44
N GLN A 154 -12.66 -5.72 4.18
CA GLN A 154 -11.95 -4.74 3.38
C GLN A 154 -11.58 -3.52 4.22
N SER A 155 -10.37 -3.02 3.99
CA SER A 155 -9.87 -1.82 4.65
C SER A 155 -8.79 -1.15 3.82
N ALA A 156 -8.58 0.14 4.07
CA ALA A 156 -7.51 0.90 3.45
C ALA A 156 -6.79 1.76 4.49
N ILE A 157 -5.49 1.96 4.27
CA ILE A 157 -4.66 2.90 5.02
C ILE A 157 -3.87 3.79 4.06
N ALA A 158 -3.57 4.98 4.49
CA ALA A 158 -2.77 5.95 3.74
C ALA A 158 -1.59 6.44 4.58
N TYR A 159 -0.49 6.70 3.90
CA TYR A 159 0.73 7.31 4.40
C TYR A 159 0.98 8.61 3.64
N ASP A 160 1.29 9.68 4.34
CA ASP A 160 1.55 10.98 3.73
C ASP A 160 3.06 11.16 3.55
N LEU A 161 3.53 11.09 2.31
CA LEU A 161 4.91 11.40 1.98
C LEU A 161 5.16 12.91 1.95
N GLY A 162 4.10 13.72 1.93
CA GLY A 162 4.18 15.17 1.81
C GLY A 162 4.67 15.61 0.44
N ILE A 163 5.17 16.83 0.38
CA ILE A 163 5.65 17.45 -0.85
C ILE A 163 7.05 16.93 -1.19
N LEU A 164 7.20 16.38 -2.39
CA LEU A 164 8.47 16.06 -3.01
C LEU A 164 8.84 17.17 -3.99
N LYS A 165 9.93 17.88 -3.75
CA LYS A 165 10.46 18.87 -4.67
C LYS A 165 11.10 18.23 -5.90
N PRO A 166 11.29 18.94 -7.02
CA PRO A 166 12.03 18.43 -8.17
C PRO A 166 13.39 17.82 -7.78
N GLY A 167 13.61 16.56 -8.15
CA GLY A 167 14.81 15.78 -7.80
C GLY A 167 14.83 15.21 -6.37
N GLU A 168 13.83 15.51 -5.56
CA GLU A 168 13.76 14.97 -4.19
C GLU A 168 13.38 13.50 -4.19
N THR A 169 13.97 12.77 -3.24
CA THR A 169 13.71 11.35 -3.00
C THR A 169 13.25 11.14 -1.56
N LYS A 170 12.23 10.29 -1.37
CA LYS A 170 11.76 9.85 -0.05
C LYS A 170 11.65 8.33 0.00
N GLU A 171 11.97 7.77 1.15
CA GLU A 171 11.93 6.33 1.41
C GLU A 171 11.07 6.00 2.63
N PHE A 172 10.38 4.87 2.57
CA PHE A 172 9.73 4.27 3.73
C PHE A 172 9.60 2.75 3.56
N ASN A 173 9.31 2.07 4.65
CA ASN A 173 9.15 0.61 4.68
C ASN A 173 7.76 0.22 5.20
N ILE A 174 7.29 -0.89 4.67
CA ILE A 174 6.08 -1.59 5.14
C ILE A 174 6.48 -3.01 5.52
#